data_0d8a8721646bf47d71cafed32865d8b2
#
_entry.id   0d8a8721646bf47d71cafed32865d8b2
#
_cell.length_a   1.000
_cell.length_b   1.000
_cell.length_c   1.000
_cell.angle_alpha   90.00
_cell.angle_beta   90.00
_cell.angle_gamma   90.00
#
_symmetry.space_group_name_H-M   'P 1'
#
loop_
_entity.id
_entity.type
_entity.pdbx_description
1 polymer ?
#
loop_
_entity_poly.entity_id
_entity_poly.type
_entity_poly.pdbx_seq_one_letter_code
_entity_poly.pdbx_strand_id
1 'polypeptide(L)'
;MKKYNRIFVIVLDSLGIGAMPDSDKFGDVGVDTFGHILNKMGTLAIPNMAKLGMLNLHTGGDMKAVAEPMGRYARLSEASNGKDTMTGHWEMMGIKTEKPFKTFTDHGFPPELIAELEKKCGKKVIGNKSASGTEIIEELGEEEIKNGSMIVYTSADSVLQICGNEETFDLQNLYRCCEIAREITLKDEWRVGRVIARPYVGKKKGEFKRTSNRHDYALKPTGPTVLNALKDHGLDVIGVGKINDIFCGEGITETYHSPSSVNGMEQTIEICQKDFEGLCFVNLVDFDALWGHRRNVEG
;
A
#
# COMPACT_ATOMS: atom_id res chain seq x y z
N MET A 1 -0.13 25.03 27.22
CA MET A 1 1.30 24.92 26.87
C MET A 1 1.48 23.71 25.95
N LYS A 2 2.05 23.90 24.77
CA LYS A 2 2.44 22.75 23.93
C LYS A 2 3.52 21.95 24.67
N LYS A 3 3.32 20.64 24.79
CA LYS A 3 4.30 19.75 25.43
C LYS A 3 5.40 19.32 24.45
N TYR A 4 5.04 19.22 23.18
CA TYR A 4 5.94 18.82 22.08
C TYR A 4 5.68 19.69 20.86
N ASN A 5 6.73 20.04 20.12
CA ASN A 5 6.64 20.79 18.86
C ASN A 5 6.61 19.83 17.67
N ARG A 6 7.28 18.67 17.80
CA ARG A 6 7.42 17.69 16.73
C ARG A 6 6.96 16.32 17.20
N ILE A 7 6.23 15.63 16.32
CA ILE A 7 5.80 14.24 16.53
C ILE A 7 6.29 13.43 15.33
N PHE A 8 6.86 12.26 15.60
CA PHE A 8 7.23 11.28 14.59
C PHE A 8 6.34 10.05 14.76
N VAL A 9 5.62 9.67 13.69
CA VAL A 9 4.89 8.41 13.61
C VAL A 9 5.60 7.53 12.59
N ILE A 10 6.15 6.41 13.02
CA ILE A 10 6.90 5.49 12.18
C ILE A 10 6.15 4.17 12.12
N VAL A 11 5.71 3.80 10.94
CA VAL A 11 4.99 2.55 10.68
C VAL A 11 5.95 1.56 10.03
N LEU A 12 6.11 0.40 10.68
CA LEU A 12 6.72 -0.79 10.08
C LEU A 12 5.61 -1.56 9.38
N ASP A 13 5.43 -1.29 8.08
CA ASP A 13 4.29 -1.80 7.31
C ASP A 13 4.29 -3.34 7.28
N SER A 14 3.17 -3.95 7.65
CA SER A 14 2.97 -5.40 7.78
C SER A 14 3.75 -6.11 8.90
N LEU A 15 4.43 -5.40 9.80
CA LEU A 15 5.02 -6.01 10.99
C LEU A 15 3.99 -6.14 12.12
N GLY A 16 3.02 -7.04 11.96
CA GLY A 16 1.99 -7.29 12.98
C GLY A 16 2.50 -8.09 14.18
N ILE A 17 1.96 -7.80 15.36
CA ILE A 17 2.24 -8.50 16.62
C ILE A 17 0.96 -9.18 17.12
N GLY A 18 0.74 -10.41 16.66
CA GLY A 18 -0.46 -11.21 16.93
C GLY A 18 -1.63 -10.88 16.01
N ALA A 19 -2.64 -11.74 16.03
CA ALA A 19 -3.84 -11.61 15.22
C ALA A 19 -4.85 -10.64 15.87
N MET A 20 -5.62 -9.94 15.03
CA MET A 20 -6.79 -9.18 15.45
C MET A 20 -7.95 -10.11 15.80
N PRO A 21 -8.92 -9.69 16.67
CA PRO A 21 -10.07 -10.49 17.02
C PRO A 21 -10.95 -10.92 15.83
N ASP A 22 -10.93 -10.18 14.73
CA ASP A 22 -11.71 -10.41 13.52
C ASP A 22 -10.88 -10.97 12.34
N SER A 23 -9.69 -11.49 12.63
CA SER A 23 -8.79 -12.08 11.63
C SER A 23 -9.40 -13.23 10.83
N ASP A 24 -10.39 -13.93 11.39
CA ASP A 24 -11.15 -14.98 10.72
C ASP A 24 -11.92 -14.48 9.48
N LYS A 25 -12.42 -13.25 9.53
CA LYS A 25 -13.12 -12.61 8.39
C LYS A 25 -12.22 -12.38 7.17
N PHE A 26 -10.90 -12.31 7.40
CA PHE A 26 -9.89 -12.03 6.38
C PHE A 26 -9.05 -13.26 6.03
N GLY A 27 -9.36 -14.43 6.60
CA GLY A 27 -8.55 -15.64 6.41
C GLY A 27 -7.18 -15.59 7.08
N ASP A 28 -7.01 -14.73 8.08
CA ASP A 28 -5.73 -14.42 8.73
C ASP A 28 -5.67 -14.96 10.18
N VAL A 29 -6.36 -16.07 10.44
CA VAL A 29 -6.31 -16.73 11.76
C VAL A 29 -4.88 -17.17 12.09
N GLY A 30 -4.40 -16.76 13.27
CA GLY A 30 -3.06 -17.12 13.76
C GLY A 30 -1.92 -16.33 13.13
N VAL A 31 -2.19 -15.23 12.42
CA VAL A 31 -1.14 -14.32 11.93
C VAL A 31 -0.40 -13.68 13.10
N ASP A 32 0.91 -13.66 13.01
CA ASP A 32 1.81 -13.06 14.00
C ASP A 32 3.20 -12.90 13.38
N THR A 33 3.35 -11.90 12.52
CA THR A 33 4.59 -11.69 11.77
C THR A 33 5.80 -11.60 12.70
N PHE A 34 5.71 -10.76 13.73
CA PHE A 34 6.82 -10.57 14.67
C PHE A 34 7.13 -11.84 15.48
N GLY A 35 6.10 -12.52 16.00
CA GLY A 35 6.26 -13.76 16.75
C GLY A 35 6.83 -14.89 15.89
N HIS A 36 6.38 -15.03 14.64
CA HIS A 36 6.93 -16.04 13.71
C HIS A 36 8.41 -15.77 13.39
N ILE A 37 8.81 -14.50 13.21
CA ILE A 37 10.21 -14.13 13.02
C ILE A 37 11.02 -14.48 14.27
N LEU A 38 10.58 -14.09 15.46
CA LEU A 38 11.26 -14.42 16.72
C LEU A 38 11.42 -15.92 16.90
N ASN A 39 10.39 -16.70 16.67
CA ASN A 39 10.43 -18.17 16.81
C ASN A 39 11.37 -18.81 15.80
N LYS A 40 11.46 -18.28 14.58
CA LYS A 40 12.36 -18.82 13.53
C LYS A 40 13.82 -18.46 13.78
N MET A 41 14.07 -17.19 14.18
CA MET A 41 15.42 -16.65 14.32
C MET A 41 16.03 -16.87 15.72
N GLY A 42 15.18 -17.12 16.73
CA GLY A 42 15.58 -17.22 18.14
C GLY A 42 15.92 -15.87 18.75
N THR A 43 16.87 -15.15 18.18
CA THR A 43 17.32 -13.82 18.66
C THR A 43 17.38 -12.81 17.51
N LEU A 44 16.95 -11.58 17.77
CA LEU A 44 17.02 -10.45 16.82
C LEU A 44 17.91 -9.33 17.40
N ALA A 45 18.69 -8.67 16.54
CA ALA A 45 19.55 -7.55 16.92
C ALA A 45 18.74 -6.23 17.02
N ILE A 46 17.76 -6.19 17.92
CA ILE A 46 16.85 -5.04 18.14
C ILE A 46 17.00 -4.43 19.57
N PRO A 47 18.21 -4.09 20.06
CA PRO A 47 18.42 -3.71 21.44
C PRO A 47 17.65 -2.46 21.85
N ASN A 48 17.49 -1.49 20.95
CA ASN A 48 16.78 -0.24 21.24
C ASN A 48 15.25 -0.46 21.26
N MET A 49 14.70 -1.25 20.34
CA MET A 49 13.28 -1.61 20.35
C MET A 49 12.93 -2.42 21.60
N ALA A 50 13.81 -3.33 22.01
CA ALA A 50 13.67 -4.08 23.26
C ALA A 50 13.61 -3.13 24.47
N LYS A 51 14.58 -2.19 24.59
CA LYS A 51 14.58 -1.17 25.66
C LYS A 51 13.33 -0.30 25.66
N LEU A 52 12.75 0.00 24.51
CA LEU A 52 11.50 0.75 24.39
C LEU A 52 10.26 -0.07 24.81
N GLY A 53 10.37 -1.39 24.94
CA GLY A 53 9.30 -2.27 25.41
C GLY A 53 8.60 -3.10 24.33
N MET A 54 9.17 -3.22 23.13
CA MET A 54 8.55 -4.02 22.06
C MET A 54 8.35 -5.48 22.49
N LEU A 55 9.31 -6.07 23.17
CA LEU A 55 9.21 -7.45 23.69
C LEU A 55 8.19 -7.63 24.82
N ASN A 56 7.68 -6.54 25.40
CA ASN A 56 6.60 -6.60 26.39
C ASN A 56 5.22 -6.76 25.73
N LEU A 57 5.11 -6.49 24.43
CA LEU A 57 3.91 -6.77 23.64
C LEU A 57 3.83 -8.23 23.23
N HIS A 58 4.98 -8.84 22.95
CA HIS A 58 5.09 -10.24 22.55
C HIS A 58 6.50 -10.76 22.83
N THR A 59 6.59 -11.94 23.41
CA THR A 59 7.84 -12.62 23.69
C THR A 59 7.90 -13.93 22.90
N GLY A 60 9.09 -14.26 22.38
CA GLY A 60 9.32 -15.49 21.64
C GLY A 60 10.81 -15.74 21.46
N GLY A 61 11.18 -16.91 20.99
CA GLY A 61 12.58 -17.33 20.87
C GLY A 61 13.30 -17.22 22.22
N ASP A 62 14.54 -16.75 22.18
CA ASP A 62 15.40 -16.56 23.36
C ASP A 62 15.31 -15.15 23.96
N MET A 63 14.47 -14.28 23.39
CA MET A 63 14.32 -12.88 23.83
C MET A 63 13.29 -12.74 24.94
N LYS A 64 13.56 -11.85 25.89
CA LYS A 64 12.71 -11.62 27.07
C LYS A 64 12.22 -10.18 27.14
N ALA A 65 11.03 -10.02 27.70
CA ALA A 65 10.49 -8.72 28.08
C ALA A 65 11.43 -7.94 29.03
N VAL A 66 11.39 -6.63 28.96
CA VAL A 66 12.16 -5.73 29.82
C VAL A 66 11.31 -5.34 31.02
N ALA A 67 11.85 -5.45 32.23
CA ALA A 67 11.11 -5.14 33.46
C ALA A 67 10.72 -3.66 33.54
N GLU A 68 11.64 -2.76 33.15
CA GLU A 68 11.43 -1.31 33.16
C GLU A 68 11.71 -0.72 31.78
N PRO A 69 10.74 -0.75 30.87
CA PRO A 69 10.93 -0.20 29.52
C PRO A 69 11.05 1.32 29.55
N MET A 70 11.92 1.85 28.71
CA MET A 70 12.11 3.31 28.58
C MET A 70 10.92 4.00 27.88
N GLY A 71 10.17 3.24 27.07
CA GLY A 71 8.99 3.72 26.34
C GLY A 71 7.67 3.32 26.99
N ARG A 72 6.58 3.65 26.31
CA ARG A 72 5.25 3.13 26.57
C ARG A 72 4.87 2.21 25.42
N TYR A 73 4.17 1.13 25.72
CA TYR A 73 3.70 0.18 24.72
C TYR A 73 2.24 -0.15 24.95
N ALA A 74 1.52 -0.41 23.87
CA ALA A 74 0.12 -0.82 23.90
C ALA A 74 -0.21 -1.64 22.64
N ARG A 75 -1.23 -2.47 22.75
CA ARG A 75 -1.90 -3.06 21.58
C ARG A 75 -3.11 -2.21 21.26
N LEU A 76 -3.27 -1.86 20.01
CA LEU A 76 -4.43 -1.17 19.48
C LEU A 76 -5.21 -2.13 18.57
N SER A 77 -6.53 -2.11 18.69
CA SER A 77 -7.41 -2.83 17.78
C SER A 77 -7.88 -1.87 16.70
N GLU A 78 -7.68 -2.22 15.45
CA GLU A 78 -8.23 -1.49 14.31
C GLU A 78 -9.76 -1.56 14.37
N ALA A 79 -10.41 -0.40 14.18
CA ALA A 79 -11.86 -0.28 14.18
C ALA A 79 -12.46 -0.32 12.76
N SER A 80 -11.62 -0.14 11.76
CA SER A 80 -11.99 -0.18 10.35
C SER A 80 -12.22 -1.60 9.87
N ASN A 81 -13.10 -1.76 8.88
CA ASN A 81 -13.30 -3.02 8.16
C ASN A 81 -12.35 -3.07 6.96
N GLY A 82 -11.15 -3.59 7.15
CA GLY A 82 -10.16 -3.74 6.09
C GLY A 82 -8.82 -4.19 6.65
N LYS A 83 -7.92 -4.64 5.79
CA LYS A 83 -6.57 -5.07 6.19
C LYS A 83 -5.48 -4.53 5.27
N ASP A 84 -5.84 -3.59 4.43
CA ASP A 84 -4.88 -2.99 3.50
C ASP A 84 -4.17 -1.78 4.11
N THR A 85 -2.99 -1.46 3.57
CA THR A 85 -2.15 -0.35 4.02
C THR A 85 -2.90 0.99 4.08
N MET A 86 -3.79 1.27 3.10
CA MET A 86 -4.53 2.54 3.05
C MET A 86 -5.49 2.64 4.22
N THR A 87 -6.29 1.59 4.48
CA THR A 87 -7.24 1.52 5.59
C THR A 87 -6.56 1.79 6.93
N GLY A 88 -5.47 1.07 7.22
CA GLY A 88 -4.74 1.24 8.49
C GLY A 88 -4.14 2.63 8.66
N HIS A 89 -3.51 3.19 7.61
CA HIS A 89 -2.93 4.53 7.67
C HIS A 89 -4.00 5.62 7.78
N TRP A 90 -5.12 5.48 7.08
CA TRP A 90 -6.24 6.41 7.20
C TRP A 90 -6.86 6.39 8.59
N GLU A 91 -6.98 5.21 9.21
CA GLU A 91 -7.48 5.11 10.58
C GLU A 91 -6.55 5.77 11.59
N MET A 92 -5.24 5.59 11.47
CA MET A 92 -4.26 6.30 12.30
C MET A 92 -4.42 7.83 12.21
N MET A 93 -4.94 8.34 11.09
CA MET A 93 -5.18 9.76 10.84
C MET A 93 -6.66 10.17 10.95
N GLY A 94 -7.51 9.33 11.55
CA GLY A 94 -8.86 9.67 11.99
C GLY A 94 -10.00 9.26 11.08
N ILE A 95 -9.76 8.46 10.02
CA ILE A 95 -10.82 7.94 9.15
C ILE A 95 -11.09 6.47 9.45
N LYS A 96 -12.28 6.16 9.95
CA LYS A 96 -12.76 4.79 10.08
C LYS A 96 -13.40 4.32 8.77
N THR A 97 -12.84 3.25 8.18
CA THR A 97 -13.37 2.63 6.97
C THR A 97 -14.45 1.61 7.32
N GLU A 98 -15.72 1.96 7.08
CA GLU A 98 -16.85 1.08 7.37
C GLU A 98 -17.00 -0.03 6.31
N LYS A 99 -16.76 0.27 5.04
CA LYS A 99 -16.86 -0.67 3.92
C LYS A 99 -15.47 -0.95 3.37
N PRO A 100 -14.97 -2.20 3.47
CA PRO A 100 -13.66 -2.57 2.96
C PRO A 100 -13.60 -2.39 1.45
N PHE A 101 -12.40 -2.17 0.95
CA PHE A 101 -12.16 -2.19 -0.48
C PHE A 101 -12.45 -3.57 -1.06
N LYS A 102 -13.00 -3.59 -2.27
CA LYS A 102 -13.33 -4.85 -2.95
C LYS A 102 -12.09 -5.50 -3.54
N THR A 103 -12.04 -6.81 -3.46
CA THR A 103 -11.09 -7.63 -4.21
C THR A 103 -11.85 -8.47 -5.23
N PHE A 104 -11.23 -8.74 -6.37
CA PHE A 104 -11.85 -9.45 -7.50
C PHE A 104 -10.98 -10.63 -7.96
N THR A 105 -10.33 -11.29 -6.99
CA THR A 105 -9.36 -12.35 -7.24
C THR A 105 -9.94 -13.63 -7.80
N ASP A 106 -11.15 -13.99 -7.41
CA ASP A 106 -11.72 -15.31 -7.72
C ASP A 106 -12.27 -15.41 -9.15
N HIS A 107 -12.94 -14.34 -9.63
CA HIS A 107 -13.66 -14.37 -10.90
C HIS A 107 -13.36 -13.16 -11.80
N GLY A 108 -12.41 -12.30 -11.44
CA GLY A 108 -12.21 -11.02 -12.11
C GLY A 108 -13.33 -10.02 -11.80
N PHE A 109 -13.35 -8.91 -12.53
CA PHE A 109 -14.34 -7.85 -12.36
C PHE A 109 -15.72 -8.25 -12.93
N PRO A 110 -16.82 -7.76 -12.31
CA PRO A 110 -18.17 -8.04 -12.81
C PRO A 110 -18.38 -7.59 -14.25
N PRO A 111 -19.24 -8.31 -15.02
CA PRO A 111 -19.51 -7.96 -16.41
C PRO A 111 -20.01 -6.53 -16.62
N GLU A 112 -20.76 -5.99 -15.66
CA GLU A 112 -21.28 -4.61 -15.69
C GLU A 112 -20.17 -3.57 -15.61
N LEU A 113 -19.15 -3.80 -14.76
CA LEU A 113 -17.97 -2.94 -14.69
C LEU A 113 -17.19 -2.98 -16.00
N ILE A 114 -16.94 -4.19 -16.52
CA ILE A 114 -16.22 -4.38 -17.77
C ILE A 114 -16.95 -3.69 -18.93
N ALA A 115 -18.26 -3.87 -19.04
CA ALA A 115 -19.06 -3.25 -20.10
C ALA A 115 -19.03 -1.70 -20.00
N GLU A 116 -19.11 -1.13 -18.80
CA GLU A 116 -19.01 0.31 -18.61
C GLU A 116 -17.60 0.83 -18.98
N LEU A 117 -16.56 0.09 -18.61
CA LEU A 117 -15.18 0.41 -18.95
C LEU A 117 -14.94 0.37 -20.45
N GLU A 118 -15.37 -0.69 -21.14
CA GLU A 118 -15.30 -0.83 -22.60
C GLU A 118 -16.00 0.33 -23.32
N LYS A 119 -17.22 0.65 -22.87
CA LYS A 119 -18.03 1.74 -23.45
C LYS A 119 -17.34 3.09 -23.35
N LYS A 120 -16.78 3.42 -22.17
CA LYS A 120 -16.16 4.72 -21.93
C LYS A 120 -14.76 4.83 -22.53
N CYS A 121 -13.98 3.76 -22.53
CA CYS A 121 -12.65 3.72 -23.12
C CYS A 121 -12.66 3.53 -24.65
N GLY A 122 -13.75 2.99 -25.19
CA GLY A 122 -13.85 2.68 -26.63
C GLY A 122 -12.96 1.51 -27.06
N LYS A 123 -12.62 0.61 -26.13
CA LYS A 123 -11.73 -0.54 -26.36
C LYS A 123 -12.30 -1.79 -25.73
N LYS A 124 -12.08 -2.95 -26.39
CA LYS A 124 -12.44 -4.24 -25.82
C LYS A 124 -11.49 -4.65 -24.71
N VAL A 125 -12.04 -5.20 -23.65
CA VAL A 125 -11.27 -5.78 -22.53
C VAL A 125 -10.92 -7.23 -22.83
N ILE A 126 -9.67 -7.56 -22.59
CA ILE A 126 -9.15 -8.94 -22.55
C ILE A 126 -8.48 -9.19 -21.20
N GLY A 127 -8.39 -10.45 -20.81
CA GLY A 127 -7.83 -10.85 -19.50
C GLY A 127 -8.91 -11.01 -18.44
N ASN A 128 -9.25 -9.95 -17.72
CA ASN A 128 -10.23 -9.91 -16.62
C ASN A 128 -10.11 -11.08 -15.62
N LYS A 129 -8.91 -11.29 -15.10
CA LYS A 129 -8.58 -12.35 -14.14
C LYS A 129 -7.52 -11.90 -13.16
N SER A 130 -7.32 -12.68 -12.08
CA SER A 130 -6.17 -12.52 -11.22
C SER A 130 -4.91 -13.05 -11.89
N ALA A 131 -3.85 -12.23 -11.96
CA ALA A 131 -2.60 -12.61 -12.64
C ALA A 131 -1.40 -11.79 -12.15
N SER A 132 -0.20 -12.30 -12.43
CA SER A 132 1.04 -11.52 -12.42
C SER A 132 1.10 -10.59 -13.63
N GLY A 133 1.50 -9.33 -13.44
CA GLY A 133 1.59 -8.36 -14.53
C GLY A 133 2.61 -8.73 -15.63
N THR A 134 3.62 -9.53 -15.34
CA THR A 134 4.55 -10.05 -16.34
C THR A 134 3.95 -11.21 -17.12
N GLU A 135 3.29 -12.13 -16.44
CA GLU A 135 2.67 -13.30 -17.07
C GLU A 135 1.53 -12.91 -17.99
N ILE A 136 0.66 -11.99 -17.59
CA ILE A 136 -0.49 -11.59 -18.40
C ILE A 136 -0.09 -10.82 -19.64
N ILE A 137 1.00 -10.06 -19.61
CA ILE A 137 1.55 -9.40 -20.81
C ILE A 137 2.12 -10.44 -21.77
N GLU A 138 2.84 -11.44 -21.27
CA GLU A 138 3.35 -12.54 -22.10
C GLU A 138 2.22 -13.39 -22.71
N GLU A 139 1.09 -13.50 -22.03
CA GLU A 139 -0.08 -14.24 -22.51
C GLU A 139 -0.89 -13.47 -23.56
N LEU A 140 -1.15 -12.19 -23.34
CA LEU A 140 -2.14 -11.39 -24.06
C LEU A 140 -1.55 -10.23 -24.88
N GLY A 141 -0.25 -9.94 -24.75
CA GLY A 141 0.36 -8.77 -25.38
C GLY A 141 0.27 -8.76 -26.91
N GLU A 142 0.44 -9.92 -27.56
CA GLU A 142 0.29 -10.01 -29.03
C GLU A 142 -1.16 -9.78 -29.48
N GLU A 143 -2.14 -10.26 -28.70
CA GLU A 143 -3.56 -10.05 -28.96
C GLU A 143 -3.94 -8.57 -28.77
N GLU A 144 -3.43 -7.93 -27.71
CA GLU A 144 -3.62 -6.50 -27.44
C GLU A 144 -3.12 -5.66 -28.61
N ILE A 145 -1.87 -5.89 -29.07
CA ILE A 145 -1.25 -5.17 -30.19
C ILE A 145 -2.05 -5.36 -31.48
N LYS A 146 -2.46 -6.60 -31.79
CA LYS A 146 -3.16 -6.93 -33.00
C LYS A 146 -4.57 -6.32 -33.07
N ASN A 147 -5.30 -6.37 -31.97
CA ASN A 147 -6.73 -6.03 -31.95
C ASN A 147 -6.98 -4.63 -31.37
N GLY A 148 -5.97 -3.95 -30.80
CA GLY A 148 -6.12 -2.68 -30.09
C GLY A 148 -6.96 -2.82 -28.82
N SER A 149 -6.98 -4.01 -28.24
CA SER A 149 -7.70 -4.33 -27.00
C SER A 149 -7.03 -3.72 -25.78
N MET A 150 -7.66 -3.84 -24.60
CA MET A 150 -7.15 -3.36 -23.33
C MET A 150 -7.01 -4.56 -22.39
N ILE A 151 -5.78 -4.85 -21.92
CA ILE A 151 -5.55 -5.92 -20.95
C ILE A 151 -5.95 -5.41 -19.56
N VAL A 152 -6.99 -5.98 -18.97
CA VAL A 152 -7.46 -5.68 -17.61
C VAL A 152 -7.24 -6.90 -16.73
N TYR A 153 -6.68 -6.70 -15.53
CA TYR A 153 -6.46 -7.79 -14.58
C TYR A 153 -6.43 -7.26 -13.14
N THR A 154 -6.45 -8.17 -12.18
CA THR A 154 -6.31 -7.88 -10.76
C THR A 154 -5.19 -8.71 -10.14
N SER A 155 -4.96 -8.55 -8.85
CA SER A 155 -4.06 -9.38 -8.02
C SER A 155 -4.73 -9.64 -6.67
N ALA A 156 -3.99 -10.15 -5.68
CA ALA A 156 -4.51 -10.38 -4.33
C ALA A 156 -4.97 -9.10 -3.62
N ASP A 157 -4.39 -7.96 -4.00
CA ASP A 157 -4.77 -6.64 -3.46
C ASP A 157 -6.06 -6.12 -4.09
N SER A 158 -6.62 -5.07 -3.47
CA SER A 158 -7.77 -4.33 -4.02
C SER A 158 -7.34 -3.38 -5.14
N VAL A 159 -7.07 -3.94 -6.31
CA VAL A 159 -6.53 -3.20 -7.46
C VAL A 159 -7.21 -3.58 -8.77
N LEU A 160 -7.43 -2.58 -9.64
CA LEU A 160 -7.71 -2.75 -11.06
C LEU A 160 -6.49 -2.31 -11.85
N GLN A 161 -5.93 -3.19 -12.66
CA GLN A 161 -4.72 -2.92 -13.41
C GLN A 161 -4.99 -2.98 -14.90
N ILE A 162 -4.46 -2.03 -15.64
CA ILE A 162 -4.58 -1.93 -17.10
C ILE A 162 -3.18 -1.95 -17.69
N CYS A 163 -2.88 -2.94 -18.56
CA CYS A 163 -1.70 -2.92 -19.39
C CYS A 163 -2.02 -2.37 -20.79
N GLY A 164 -1.07 -1.65 -21.35
CA GLY A 164 -1.10 -1.16 -22.70
C GLY A 164 0.31 -1.00 -23.26
N ASN A 165 0.53 -1.41 -24.50
CA ASN A 165 1.80 -1.24 -25.19
C ASN A 165 2.01 0.23 -25.55
N GLU A 166 3.15 0.82 -25.19
CA GLU A 166 3.40 2.26 -25.39
C GLU A 166 3.38 2.68 -26.87
N GLU A 167 3.76 1.78 -27.79
CA GLU A 167 3.82 2.09 -29.22
C GLU A 167 2.46 1.98 -29.92
N THR A 168 1.60 1.01 -29.50
CA THR A 168 0.37 0.67 -30.21
C THR A 168 -0.89 1.12 -29.49
N PHE A 169 -0.89 1.11 -28.15
CA PHE A 169 -2.00 1.60 -27.33
C PHE A 169 -1.91 3.09 -27.10
N ASP A 170 -0.70 3.63 -27.06
CA ASP A 170 -0.31 4.98 -26.64
C ASP A 170 -0.42 5.20 -25.14
N LEU A 171 0.64 5.78 -24.57
CA LEU A 171 0.76 6.01 -23.14
C LEU A 171 -0.32 6.94 -22.57
N GLN A 172 -0.64 8.03 -23.28
CA GLN A 172 -1.66 8.98 -22.85
C GLN A 172 -3.05 8.35 -22.88
N ASN A 173 -3.31 7.50 -23.86
CA ASN A 173 -4.56 6.76 -23.94
C ASN A 173 -4.69 5.72 -22.83
N LEU A 174 -3.58 5.07 -22.44
CA LEU A 174 -3.55 4.19 -21.27
C LEU A 174 -3.90 4.95 -19.99
N TYR A 175 -3.30 6.12 -19.77
CA TYR A 175 -3.60 6.96 -18.60
C TYR A 175 -5.05 7.41 -18.59
N ARG A 176 -5.59 7.87 -19.73
CA ARG A 176 -7.01 8.22 -19.85
C ARG A 176 -7.93 7.04 -19.50
N CYS A 177 -7.61 5.84 -19.93
CA CYS A 177 -8.40 4.64 -19.59
C CYS A 177 -8.32 4.35 -18.07
N CYS A 178 -7.17 4.56 -17.43
CA CYS A 178 -7.03 4.39 -15.98
C CYS A 178 -7.80 5.47 -15.20
N GLU A 179 -7.83 6.71 -15.65
CA GLU A 179 -8.67 7.77 -15.06
C GLU A 179 -10.15 7.41 -15.13
N ILE A 180 -10.62 6.97 -16.30
CA ILE A 180 -11.99 6.47 -16.48
C ILE A 180 -12.27 5.28 -15.55
N ALA A 181 -11.36 4.32 -15.46
CA ALA A 181 -11.49 3.19 -14.54
C ALA A 181 -11.55 3.65 -13.08
N ARG A 182 -10.75 4.67 -12.69
CA ARG A 182 -10.81 5.26 -11.34
C ARG A 182 -12.16 5.88 -11.05
N GLU A 183 -12.75 6.62 -12.00
CA GLU A 183 -14.10 7.19 -11.85
C GLU A 183 -15.17 6.09 -11.68
N ILE A 184 -15.16 5.07 -12.53
CA ILE A 184 -16.09 3.93 -12.47
C ILE A 184 -15.99 3.22 -11.12
N THR A 185 -14.77 3.00 -10.63
CA THR A 185 -14.51 2.27 -9.38
C THR A 185 -14.67 3.12 -8.11
N LEU A 186 -15.23 4.32 -8.19
CA LEU A 186 -15.73 5.05 -7.02
C LEU A 186 -17.09 4.52 -6.50
N LYS A 187 -17.83 3.77 -7.31
CA LYS A 187 -19.06 3.11 -6.88
C LYS A 187 -18.77 2.08 -5.79
N ASP A 188 -19.60 2.04 -4.76
CA ASP A 188 -19.39 1.16 -3.59
C ASP A 188 -19.24 -0.32 -3.96
N GLU A 189 -20.03 -0.79 -4.93
CA GLU A 189 -20.00 -2.18 -5.40
C GLU A 189 -18.71 -2.54 -6.15
N TRP A 190 -17.97 -1.55 -6.66
CA TRP A 190 -16.75 -1.73 -7.46
C TRP A 190 -15.52 -1.05 -6.87
N ARG A 191 -15.63 -0.53 -5.65
CA ARG A 191 -14.58 0.28 -5.04
C ARG A 191 -13.32 -0.51 -4.79
N VAL A 192 -12.30 -0.24 -5.61
CA VAL A 192 -10.92 -0.72 -5.40
C VAL A 192 -10.04 0.39 -4.82
N GLY A 193 -9.04 0.00 -4.05
CA GLY A 193 -8.09 0.94 -3.45
C GLY A 193 -7.26 1.69 -4.50
N ARG A 194 -6.84 1.00 -5.57
CA ARG A 194 -6.00 1.59 -6.63
C ARG A 194 -6.43 1.13 -8.01
N VAL A 195 -6.28 2.03 -8.98
CA VAL A 195 -6.21 1.70 -10.40
C VAL A 195 -4.77 1.92 -10.85
N ILE A 196 -4.19 1.02 -11.61
CA ILE A 196 -2.77 1.05 -11.96
C ILE A 196 -2.59 0.95 -13.46
N ALA A 197 -1.94 1.97 -14.05
CA ALA A 197 -1.43 1.91 -15.40
C ALA A 197 -0.13 1.10 -15.43
N ARG A 198 -0.09 0.07 -16.27
CA ARG A 198 1.06 -0.84 -16.47
C ARG A 198 1.54 -0.80 -17.92
N PRO A 199 2.22 0.26 -18.36
CA PRO A 199 2.76 0.33 -19.71
C PRO A 199 3.88 -0.68 -19.92
N TYR A 200 3.98 -1.16 -21.18
CA TYR A 200 5.03 -2.07 -21.59
C TYR A 200 5.44 -1.79 -23.04
N VAL A 201 6.58 -2.32 -23.46
CA VAL A 201 7.13 -2.27 -24.80
C VAL A 201 7.45 -3.69 -25.29
N GLY A 202 7.69 -3.84 -26.59
CA GLY A 202 7.97 -5.12 -27.25
C GLY A 202 6.90 -5.44 -28.29
N LYS A 203 7.23 -6.34 -29.25
CA LYS A 203 6.37 -6.63 -30.41
C LYS A 203 5.78 -8.02 -30.37
N LYS A 204 6.41 -8.95 -29.65
CA LYS A 204 6.00 -10.36 -29.57
C LYS A 204 6.37 -10.98 -28.23
N LYS A 205 5.80 -12.13 -27.96
CA LYS A 205 6.09 -12.94 -26.78
C LYS A 205 7.60 -13.17 -26.60
N GLY A 206 8.09 -13.01 -25.38
CA GLY A 206 9.51 -13.08 -25.02
C GLY A 206 10.28 -11.77 -25.17
N GLU A 207 9.70 -10.75 -25.81
CA GLU A 207 10.30 -9.41 -25.94
C GLU A 207 9.62 -8.37 -25.01
N PHE A 208 8.48 -8.71 -24.42
CA PHE A 208 7.72 -7.76 -23.62
C PHE A 208 8.44 -7.36 -22.36
N LYS A 209 8.53 -6.03 -22.10
CA LYS A 209 9.15 -5.45 -20.91
C LYS A 209 8.29 -4.31 -20.37
N ARG A 210 7.98 -4.36 -19.09
CA ARG A 210 7.33 -3.24 -18.41
C ARG A 210 8.27 -2.04 -18.38
N THR A 211 7.70 -0.85 -18.54
CA THR A 211 8.46 0.41 -18.50
C THR A 211 8.37 1.07 -17.12
N SER A 212 9.14 2.12 -16.91
CA SER A 212 9.10 2.95 -15.71
C SER A 212 7.90 3.90 -15.67
N ASN A 213 7.13 4.01 -16.77
CA ASN A 213 5.96 4.89 -16.90
C ASN A 213 4.69 4.33 -16.20
N ARG A 214 4.88 3.44 -15.22
CA ARG A 214 3.82 3.02 -14.33
C ARG A 214 3.23 4.23 -13.61
N HIS A 215 1.89 4.28 -13.52
CA HIS A 215 1.19 5.30 -12.75
C HIS A 215 0.06 4.69 -11.93
N ASP A 216 -0.02 5.05 -10.64
CA ASP A 216 -1.01 4.54 -9.70
C ASP A 216 -2.04 5.66 -9.42
N TYR A 217 -3.31 5.37 -9.67
CA TYR A 217 -4.46 6.22 -9.36
C TYR A 217 -5.10 5.69 -8.07
N ALA A 218 -4.56 6.09 -6.92
CA ALA A 218 -5.08 5.70 -5.62
C ALA A 218 -6.43 6.39 -5.32
N LEU A 219 -7.22 5.78 -4.47
CA LEU A 219 -8.39 6.42 -3.90
C LEU A 219 -7.93 7.46 -2.88
N LYS A 220 -8.46 8.67 -2.97
CA LYS A 220 -8.23 9.71 -1.95
C LYS A 220 -8.92 9.33 -0.64
N PRO A 221 -8.39 9.79 0.50
CA PRO A 221 -9.10 9.68 1.78
C PRO A 221 -10.55 10.15 1.66
N THR A 222 -11.47 9.41 2.28
CA THR A 222 -12.92 9.66 2.15
C THR A 222 -13.41 10.88 2.92
N GLY A 223 -12.54 11.56 3.64
CA GLY A 223 -12.82 12.76 4.41
C GLY A 223 -11.54 13.43 4.90
N PRO A 224 -11.66 14.56 5.63
CA PRO A 224 -10.52 15.24 6.21
C PRO A 224 -9.84 14.37 7.27
N THR A 225 -8.52 14.44 7.30
CA THR A 225 -7.66 13.70 8.23
C THR A 225 -6.98 14.65 9.21
N VAL A 226 -6.29 14.09 10.20
CA VAL A 226 -5.38 14.85 11.08
C VAL A 226 -4.32 15.59 10.25
N LEU A 227 -3.88 15.03 9.10
CA LEU A 227 -2.90 15.68 8.22
C LEU A 227 -3.47 16.99 7.65
N ASN A 228 -4.73 16.99 7.19
CA ASN A 228 -5.41 18.20 6.73
C ASN A 228 -5.51 19.24 7.85
N ALA A 229 -5.94 18.82 9.03
CA ALA A 229 -6.08 19.72 10.18
C ALA A 229 -4.76 20.38 10.58
N LEU A 230 -3.65 19.62 10.59
CA LEU A 230 -2.33 20.17 10.88
C LEU A 230 -1.90 21.20 9.85
N LYS A 231 -2.01 20.87 8.56
CA LYS A 231 -1.69 21.77 7.44
C LYS A 231 -2.54 23.06 7.48
N ASP A 232 -3.84 22.94 7.73
CA ASP A 232 -4.76 24.08 7.80
C ASP A 232 -4.45 25.02 8.97
N HIS A 233 -3.78 24.51 10.02
CA HIS A 233 -3.27 25.29 11.15
C HIS A 233 -1.84 25.80 10.93
N GLY A 234 -1.29 25.68 9.71
CA GLY A 234 0.06 26.17 9.37
C GLY A 234 1.19 25.34 9.96
N LEU A 235 0.91 24.08 10.34
CA LEU A 235 1.91 23.14 10.83
C LEU A 235 2.46 22.29 9.69
N ASP A 236 3.69 21.82 9.85
CA ASP A 236 4.34 20.96 8.90
C ASP A 236 3.79 19.52 8.97
N VAL A 237 3.59 18.93 7.80
CA VAL A 237 3.24 17.51 7.64
C VAL A 237 4.21 16.90 6.66
N ILE A 238 5.22 16.23 7.17
CA ILE A 238 6.31 15.64 6.40
C ILE A 238 6.02 14.15 6.20
N GLY A 239 5.83 13.73 4.95
CA GLY A 239 5.62 12.33 4.56
C GLY A 239 6.90 11.67 4.11
N VAL A 240 7.28 10.51 4.67
CA VAL A 240 8.42 9.69 4.25
C VAL A 240 7.93 8.33 3.73
N GLY A 241 8.52 7.85 2.66
CA GLY A 241 8.12 6.60 2.03
C GLY A 241 6.84 6.73 1.23
N LYS A 242 5.89 5.80 1.40
CA LYS A 242 4.62 5.78 0.67
C LYS A 242 3.54 6.72 1.22
N ILE A 243 3.81 7.53 2.22
CA ILE A 243 2.77 8.35 2.88
C ILE A 243 2.06 9.27 1.87
N ASN A 244 2.82 9.93 1.00
CA ASN A 244 2.23 10.78 -0.04
C ASN A 244 1.25 10.00 -0.95
N ASP A 245 1.59 8.80 -1.34
CA ASP A 245 0.78 7.96 -2.22
C ASP A 245 -0.47 7.43 -1.50
N ILE A 246 -0.33 7.03 -0.23
CA ILE A 246 -1.43 6.53 0.62
C ILE A 246 -2.49 7.61 0.83
N PHE A 247 -2.09 8.87 0.97
CA PHE A 247 -3.00 10.01 1.16
C PHE A 247 -3.24 10.83 -0.10
N CYS A 248 -2.70 10.43 -1.26
CA CYS A 248 -2.79 11.19 -2.52
C CYS A 248 -2.37 12.65 -2.38
N GLY A 249 -1.36 12.93 -1.54
CA GLY A 249 -0.87 14.27 -1.24
C GLY A 249 -1.78 15.11 -0.33
N GLU A 250 -2.94 14.58 0.08
CA GLU A 250 -3.89 15.31 0.92
C GLU A 250 -3.30 15.59 2.31
N GLY A 251 -3.26 16.86 2.69
CA GLY A 251 -2.76 17.32 3.98
C GLY A 251 -1.24 17.28 4.16
N ILE A 252 -0.46 16.92 3.14
CA ILE A 252 1.00 16.83 3.20
C ILE A 252 1.65 18.14 2.75
N THR A 253 2.70 18.60 3.44
CA THR A 253 3.44 19.81 3.12
C THR A 253 4.79 19.52 2.46
N GLU A 254 5.43 18.41 2.83
CA GLU A 254 6.73 17.99 2.30
C GLU A 254 6.78 16.46 2.14
N THR A 255 7.43 15.96 1.09
CA THR A 255 7.48 14.52 0.77
C THR A 255 8.92 14.05 0.49
N TYR A 256 9.27 12.91 1.08
CA TYR A 256 10.53 12.20 0.88
C TYR A 256 10.25 10.79 0.37
N HIS A 257 10.59 10.52 -0.87
CA HIS A 257 10.52 9.16 -1.42
C HIS A 257 11.68 8.32 -0.88
N SER A 258 11.37 7.09 -0.47
CA SER A 258 12.40 6.14 -0.04
C SER A 258 12.33 4.84 -0.86
N PRO A 259 13.47 4.39 -1.43
CA PRO A 259 13.53 3.12 -2.15
C PRO A 259 13.59 1.89 -1.22
N SER A 260 13.83 2.08 0.08
CA SER A 260 13.94 1.02 1.08
C SER A 260 13.61 1.56 2.48
N SER A 261 13.32 0.66 3.42
CA SER A 261 13.10 1.02 4.82
C SER A 261 14.37 1.61 5.47
N VAL A 262 15.56 1.13 5.09
CA VAL A 262 16.84 1.69 5.56
C VAL A 262 16.97 3.15 5.14
N ASN A 263 16.77 3.45 3.86
CA ASN A 263 16.83 4.82 3.35
C ASN A 263 15.73 5.71 3.97
N GLY A 264 14.52 5.17 4.18
CA GLY A 264 13.46 5.88 4.89
C GLY A 264 13.85 6.27 6.32
N MET A 265 14.58 5.41 7.03
CA MET A 265 15.11 5.73 8.36
C MET A 265 16.25 6.74 8.31
N GLU A 266 17.16 6.65 7.34
CA GLU A 266 18.22 7.65 7.13
C GLU A 266 17.61 9.05 6.93
N GLN A 267 16.65 9.18 6.01
CA GLN A 267 15.91 10.42 5.79
C GLN A 267 15.18 10.89 7.07
N THR A 268 14.57 9.98 7.82
CA THR A 268 13.90 10.31 9.09
C THR A 268 14.90 10.89 10.12
N ILE A 269 16.09 10.31 10.21
CA ILE A 269 17.17 10.79 11.10
C ILE A 269 17.64 12.20 10.66
N GLU A 270 17.78 12.43 9.35
CA GLU A 270 18.10 13.77 8.82
C GLU A 270 17.00 14.79 9.13
N ILE A 271 15.70 14.39 8.99
CA ILE A 271 14.56 15.24 9.36
C ILE A 271 14.54 15.56 10.86
N CYS A 272 15.00 14.64 11.72
CA CYS A 272 15.16 14.92 13.16
C CYS A 272 16.10 16.09 13.46
N GLN A 273 17.03 16.42 12.57
CA GLN A 273 17.96 17.56 12.70
C GLN A 273 17.36 18.87 12.17
N LYS A 274 16.26 18.81 11.44
CA LYS A 274 15.59 20.01 10.91
C LYS A 274 14.76 20.68 11.98
N ASP A 275 14.62 21.98 11.87
CA ASP A 275 13.68 22.77 12.69
C ASP A 275 12.34 22.81 11.95
N PHE A 276 11.30 22.19 12.56
CA PHE A 276 9.92 22.22 12.07
C PHE A 276 8.94 22.06 13.23
N GLU A 277 7.70 22.45 13.03
CA GLU A 277 6.63 22.27 14.00
C GLU A 277 5.48 21.50 13.37
N GLY A 278 5.24 20.25 13.82
CA GLY A 278 4.18 19.42 13.25
C GLY A 278 4.45 17.93 13.34
N LEU A 279 4.11 17.20 12.28
CA LEU A 279 4.15 15.75 12.20
C LEU A 279 5.11 15.29 11.08
N CYS A 280 6.01 14.36 11.42
CA CYS A 280 6.70 13.54 10.45
C CYS A 280 6.06 12.13 10.46
N PHE A 281 5.42 11.76 9.35
CA PHE A 281 4.77 10.46 9.19
C PHE A 281 5.59 9.59 8.23
N VAL A 282 6.01 8.44 8.71
CA VAL A 282 6.99 7.57 8.02
C VAL A 282 6.37 6.20 7.77
N ASN A 283 6.43 5.73 6.53
CA ASN A 283 6.08 4.36 6.16
C ASN A 283 7.34 3.60 5.72
N LEU A 284 7.71 2.57 6.48
CA LEU A 284 8.81 1.66 6.19
C LEU A 284 8.25 0.37 5.59
N VAL A 285 8.37 0.22 4.28
CA VAL A 285 7.55 -0.67 3.46
C VAL A 285 8.16 -2.05 3.22
N ASP A 286 9.41 -2.31 3.59
CA ASP A 286 10.12 -3.51 3.15
C ASP A 286 9.52 -4.81 3.73
N PHE A 287 9.01 -4.77 4.97
CA PHE A 287 8.32 -5.93 5.56
C PHE A 287 7.09 -6.34 4.74
N ASP A 288 6.35 -5.38 4.17
CA ASP A 288 5.27 -5.64 3.24
C ASP A 288 5.81 -6.04 1.85
N ALA A 289 6.49 -5.12 1.19
CA ALA A 289 6.78 -5.20 -0.24
C ALA A 289 7.82 -6.24 -0.61
N LEU A 290 8.83 -6.47 0.23
CA LEU A 290 9.94 -7.37 -0.09
C LEU A 290 9.80 -8.73 0.56
N TRP A 291 9.36 -8.80 1.82
CA TRP A 291 9.46 -10.01 2.62
C TRP A 291 8.11 -10.64 2.96
N GLY A 292 7.12 -9.88 3.38
CA GLY A 292 5.84 -10.37 3.87
C GLY A 292 5.08 -11.19 2.83
N HIS A 293 4.84 -10.66 1.66
CA HIS A 293 4.18 -11.38 0.57
C HIS A 293 4.93 -12.64 0.10
N ARG A 294 6.23 -12.73 0.36
CA ARG A 294 7.08 -13.88 0.01
C ARG A 294 7.34 -14.81 1.17
N ARG A 295 6.82 -14.48 2.36
CA ARG A 295 7.09 -15.21 3.62
C ARG A 295 8.59 -15.43 3.85
N ASN A 296 9.40 -14.44 3.48
CA ASN A 296 10.85 -14.46 3.63
C ASN A 296 11.20 -13.94 5.03
N VAL A 297 11.47 -14.87 5.95
CA VAL A 297 11.81 -14.55 7.35
C VAL A 297 13.25 -14.07 7.51
N GLU A 298 14.13 -14.44 6.59
CA GLU A 298 15.58 -14.14 6.67
C GLU A 298 15.91 -12.73 6.15
N GLY A 299 15.04 -12.13 5.31
CA GLY A 299 15.17 -10.76 4.81
C GLY A 299 14.83 -9.74 5.86
#